data_b61437943d2898fae7a2e8ea660db8e3
#
_entry.id   b61437943d2898fae7a2e8ea660db8e3
#
_cell.length_a   1.000
_cell.length_b   1.000
_cell.length_c   1.000
_cell.angle_alpha   90.00
_cell.angle_beta   90.00
_cell.angle_gamma   90.00
#
_symmetry.space_group_name_H-M   'P 1'
#
loop_
_entity.id
_entity.type
_entity.pdbx_description
1 polymer ?
#
loop_
_entity_poly.entity_id
_entity_poly.type
_entity_poly.pdbx_seq_one_letter_code
_entity_poly.pdbx_strand_id
1 'polypeptide(L)'
;SFEKYNIEDGNFTVKEKVNRAQQKEIAKSDVTLYENFYAEPVLTNGSTMRIFKNREEVNRVCLMKGEFPESADEIAIDRMYADNNDLQVGDVISVDKKELAVTGLVALSDYSALFSNSSDMMFDAVKFGVGIMTEEGYDAITDDHIKYCYSWKYDTEPKDENKEKEWSDDFVEVLAAHSSLTGYLPRYGNQAIKFTGDDMG
;
A
#
# COMPACT_ATOMS: atom_id res chain seq x y z
N SER A 1 -15.47 7.73 4.05
CA SER A 1 -15.74 8.62 2.93
C SER A 1 -14.46 8.90 2.16
N PHE A 2 -14.60 8.99 0.84
CA PHE A 2 -13.44 9.20 -0.03
C PHE A 2 -12.76 10.54 0.26
N GLU A 3 -13.54 11.56 0.54
CA GLU A 3 -12.97 12.90 0.80
C GLU A 3 -12.18 12.93 2.09
N LYS A 4 -12.69 12.30 3.15
CA LYS A 4 -12.06 12.33 4.46
C LYS A 4 -10.68 11.66 4.45
N TYR A 5 -10.53 10.55 3.74
CA TYR A 5 -9.29 9.78 3.74
C TYR A 5 -8.47 9.99 2.48
N ASN A 6 -8.93 10.84 1.56
CA ASN A 6 -8.23 11.17 0.33
C ASN A 6 -7.79 9.90 -0.42
N ILE A 7 -8.78 9.11 -0.82
CA ILE A 7 -8.53 7.80 -1.41
C ILE A 7 -7.90 7.92 -2.80
N GLU A 8 -6.92 7.10 -3.06
CA GLU A 8 -6.22 7.04 -4.34
C GLU A 8 -7.16 6.71 -5.50
N ASP A 9 -6.78 7.13 -6.70
CA ASP A 9 -7.44 6.68 -7.93
C ASP A 9 -6.88 5.35 -8.42
N GLY A 10 -5.74 4.96 -7.90
CA GLY A 10 -5.15 3.67 -8.13
C GLY A 10 -3.75 3.61 -7.56
N ASN A 11 -3.12 2.44 -7.70
CA ASN A 11 -1.72 2.28 -7.32
C ASN A 11 -1.01 1.40 -8.32
N PHE A 12 0.30 1.54 -8.36
CA PHE A 12 1.14 0.72 -9.22
C PHE A 12 2.44 0.40 -8.50
N THR A 13 3.06 -0.69 -8.90
CA THR A 13 4.36 -1.10 -8.37
C THR A 13 5.38 -1.11 -9.49
N VAL A 14 6.61 -0.82 -9.13
CA VAL A 14 7.74 -0.80 -10.07
C VAL A 14 8.88 -1.62 -9.47
N LYS A 15 9.72 -2.17 -10.34
CA LYS A 15 10.89 -2.90 -9.90
C LYS A 15 11.93 -1.97 -9.30
N GLU A 16 12.12 -0.81 -9.93
CA GLU A 16 13.08 0.20 -9.48
C GLU A 16 12.34 1.50 -9.21
N LYS A 17 12.75 2.17 -8.14
CA LYS A 17 12.16 3.44 -7.74
C LYS A 17 12.15 4.43 -8.91
N VAL A 18 11.03 5.12 -9.07
CA VAL A 18 10.88 6.12 -10.14
C VAL A 18 11.85 7.27 -9.89
N ASN A 19 12.69 7.58 -10.90
CA ASN A 19 13.62 8.68 -10.80
C ASN A 19 12.96 10.00 -11.24
N ARG A 20 13.72 11.08 -11.11
CA ARG A 20 13.20 12.42 -11.40
C ARG A 20 12.76 12.60 -12.85
N ALA A 21 13.54 12.05 -13.79
CA ALA A 21 13.21 12.15 -15.22
C ALA A 21 11.92 11.39 -15.53
N GLN A 22 11.77 10.21 -14.96
CA GLN A 22 10.55 9.40 -15.11
C GLN A 22 9.35 10.10 -14.49
N GLN A 23 9.52 10.72 -13.30
CA GLN A 23 8.45 11.46 -12.66
C GLN A 23 7.95 12.61 -13.54
N LYS A 24 8.84 13.28 -14.24
CA LYS A 24 8.45 14.37 -15.15
C LYS A 24 7.56 13.85 -16.28
N GLU A 25 7.93 12.71 -16.86
CA GLU A 25 7.13 12.13 -17.95
C GLU A 25 5.77 11.66 -17.44
N ILE A 26 5.76 11.03 -16.27
CA ILE A 26 4.52 10.54 -15.68
C ILE A 26 3.59 11.69 -15.31
N ALA A 27 4.14 12.79 -14.81
CA ALA A 27 3.36 13.97 -14.43
C ALA A 27 2.62 14.62 -15.60
N LYS A 28 3.05 14.37 -16.82
CA LYS A 28 2.36 14.88 -18.01
C LYS A 28 0.96 14.28 -18.17
N SER A 29 0.64 13.24 -17.44
CA SER A 29 -0.69 12.62 -17.43
C SER A 29 -1.65 13.32 -16.48
N ASP A 30 -1.26 14.46 -15.91
CA ASP A 30 -2.07 15.23 -14.96
C ASP A 30 -2.44 14.42 -13.73
N VAL A 31 -1.45 13.76 -13.18
CA VAL A 31 -1.58 12.98 -11.95
C VAL A 31 -0.55 13.45 -10.92
N THR A 32 -0.87 13.25 -9.66
CA THR A 32 0.06 13.42 -8.55
C THR A 32 0.38 12.06 -7.99
N LEU A 33 1.66 11.77 -7.80
CA LEU A 33 2.12 10.51 -7.25
C LEU A 33 2.45 10.64 -5.77
N TYR A 34 2.15 9.60 -5.02
CA TYR A 34 2.47 9.51 -3.60
C TYR A 34 3.21 8.22 -3.36
N GLU A 35 4.32 8.29 -2.65
CA GLU A 35 5.07 7.09 -2.28
C GLU A 35 4.28 6.32 -1.23
N ASN A 36 4.02 5.06 -1.51
CA ASN A 36 3.29 4.19 -0.61
C ASN A 36 4.06 2.87 -0.50
N PHE A 37 5.35 3.00 -0.27
CA PHE A 37 6.25 1.86 -0.21
C PHE A 37 5.95 1.01 1.01
N TYR A 38 6.16 -0.31 0.87
CA TYR A 38 5.95 -1.22 1.98
C TYR A 38 7.00 -2.32 1.98
N ALA A 39 7.13 -2.97 3.13
CA ALA A 39 7.93 -4.17 3.28
C ALA A 39 7.03 -5.29 3.79
N GLU A 40 7.38 -6.53 3.49
CA GLU A 40 6.58 -7.69 3.88
C GLU A 40 7.41 -8.71 4.62
N PRO A 41 7.83 -8.42 5.87
CA PRO A 41 8.53 -9.41 6.67
C PRO A 41 7.59 -10.51 7.12
N VAL A 42 8.17 -11.69 7.38
CA VAL A 42 7.44 -12.81 7.97
C VAL A 42 7.63 -12.73 9.49
N LEU A 43 6.52 -12.84 10.21
CA LEU A 43 6.54 -12.81 11.67
C LEU A 43 6.89 -14.19 12.23
N THR A 44 7.23 -14.21 13.52
CA THR A 44 7.61 -15.44 14.21
C THR A 44 6.51 -16.50 14.15
N ASN A 45 5.25 -16.08 14.15
CA ASN A 45 4.12 -17.00 14.09
C ASN A 45 3.79 -17.47 12.66
N GLY A 46 4.63 -17.12 11.68
CA GLY A 46 4.40 -17.49 10.28
C GLY A 46 3.53 -16.53 9.49
N SER A 47 3.01 -15.50 10.13
CA SER A 47 2.21 -14.49 9.45
C SER A 47 3.09 -13.60 8.58
N THR A 48 2.52 -13.07 7.52
CA THR A 48 3.14 -12.02 6.70
C THR A 48 2.52 -10.70 7.09
N MET A 49 3.34 -9.70 7.36
CA MET A 49 2.86 -8.37 7.72
C MET A 49 3.35 -7.39 6.66
N ARG A 50 2.41 -6.71 6.01
CA ARG A 50 2.75 -5.66 5.06
C ARG A 50 2.84 -4.36 5.83
N ILE A 51 4.03 -3.79 5.93
CA ILE A 51 4.30 -2.64 6.78
C ILE A 51 4.52 -1.39 5.95
N PHE A 52 3.78 -0.34 6.30
CA PHE A 52 3.85 0.98 5.67
C PHE A 52 4.28 2.01 6.70
N LYS A 53 4.76 3.14 6.20
CA LYS A 53 4.83 4.35 7.02
C LYS A 53 3.42 4.90 7.18
N ASN A 54 3.19 5.69 8.24
CA ASN A 54 1.89 6.31 8.43
C ASN A 54 1.58 7.22 7.23
N ARG A 55 0.36 7.12 6.74
CA ARG A 55 -0.09 7.83 5.53
C ARG A 55 -0.78 9.12 5.90
N GLU A 56 -0.21 10.22 5.50
CA GLU A 56 -0.76 11.54 5.82
C GLU A 56 -1.43 12.22 4.64
N GLU A 57 -1.06 11.85 3.41
CA GLU A 57 -1.52 12.52 2.21
C GLU A 57 -2.63 11.77 1.46
N VAL A 58 -2.41 10.50 1.15
CA VAL A 58 -3.37 9.69 0.39
C VAL A 58 -3.60 8.37 1.10
N ASN A 59 -4.80 7.81 0.96
CA ASN A 59 -5.20 6.56 1.61
C ASN A 59 -4.95 6.61 3.12
N ARG A 60 -5.39 7.70 3.73
CA ARG A 60 -5.17 7.90 5.16
C ARG A 60 -5.73 6.76 5.98
N VAL A 61 -4.99 6.45 7.04
CA VAL A 61 -5.33 5.34 7.93
C VAL A 61 -6.32 5.82 8.97
N CYS A 62 -7.35 5.01 9.23
CA CYS A 62 -8.34 5.32 10.25
C CYS A 62 -7.96 4.62 11.55
N LEU A 63 -7.73 5.39 12.61
CA LEU A 63 -7.45 4.83 13.92
C LEU A 63 -8.75 4.37 14.56
N MET A 64 -8.84 3.07 14.83
CA MET A 64 -10.03 2.46 15.41
C MET A 64 -9.94 2.35 16.94
N LYS A 65 -8.73 2.15 17.48
CA LYS A 65 -8.51 1.99 18.89
C LYS A 65 -7.05 2.32 19.21
N GLY A 66 -6.81 2.85 20.40
CA GLY A 66 -5.45 3.16 20.85
C GLY A 66 -4.90 4.41 20.18
N GLU A 67 -3.63 4.36 19.86
CA GLU A 67 -2.89 5.51 19.32
C GLU A 67 -2.01 5.07 18.16
N PHE A 68 -1.67 6.03 17.29
CA PHE A 68 -0.65 5.79 16.27
C PHE A 68 0.72 5.62 16.92
N PRO A 69 1.62 4.85 16.31
CA PRO A 69 2.96 4.70 16.83
C PRO A 69 3.70 6.06 16.86
N GLU A 70 4.48 6.27 17.90
CA GLU A 70 5.25 7.50 18.08
C GLU A 70 6.75 7.22 18.15
N SER A 71 7.15 5.96 18.26
CA SER A 71 8.57 5.59 18.32
C SER A 71 8.85 4.39 17.41
N ALA A 72 10.14 4.13 17.20
CA ALA A 72 10.58 3.05 16.31
C ALA A 72 10.19 1.65 16.80
N ASP A 73 9.88 1.52 18.09
CA ASP A 73 9.54 0.24 18.69
C ASP A 73 8.04 -0.01 18.76
N GLU A 74 7.26 0.80 18.08
CA GLU A 74 5.80 0.75 18.13
C GLU A 74 5.21 0.49 16.75
N ILE A 75 4.03 -0.15 16.74
CA ILE A 75 3.32 -0.47 15.51
C ILE A 75 1.82 -0.38 15.76
N ALA A 76 1.09 0.10 14.76
CA ALA A 76 -0.36 -0.04 14.73
C ALA A 76 -0.68 -1.13 13.69
N ILE A 77 -1.59 -2.03 14.02
CA ILE A 77 -1.93 -3.15 13.13
C ILE A 77 -3.40 -3.08 12.72
N ASP A 78 -3.73 -3.69 11.58
CA ASP A 78 -5.11 -3.68 11.15
C ASP A 78 -5.97 -4.51 12.10
N ARG A 79 -7.19 -4.01 12.28
CA ARG A 79 -8.11 -4.60 13.25
C ARG A 79 -8.48 -6.03 12.92
N MET A 80 -8.62 -6.36 11.64
CA MET A 80 -8.99 -7.72 11.25
C MET A 80 -7.91 -8.72 11.64
N TYR A 81 -6.65 -8.39 11.36
CA TYR A 81 -5.54 -9.25 11.77
C TYR A 81 -5.49 -9.39 13.28
N ALA A 82 -5.68 -8.29 14.01
CA ALA A 82 -5.67 -8.31 15.46
C ALA A 82 -6.77 -9.22 16.01
N ASP A 83 -7.99 -9.09 15.47
CA ASP A 83 -9.11 -9.93 15.91
C ASP A 83 -8.86 -11.40 15.62
N ASN A 84 -8.31 -11.70 14.44
CA ASN A 84 -8.06 -13.09 14.02
C ASN A 84 -6.91 -13.74 14.79
N ASN A 85 -6.05 -12.97 15.42
CA ASN A 85 -4.89 -13.47 16.14
C ASN A 85 -4.92 -13.13 17.63
N ASP A 86 -6.06 -12.72 18.15
CA ASP A 86 -6.25 -12.37 19.57
C ASP A 86 -5.24 -11.35 20.08
N LEU A 87 -4.96 -10.34 19.25
CA LEU A 87 -4.04 -9.27 19.61
C LEU A 87 -4.81 -8.02 20.05
N GLN A 88 -4.29 -7.34 21.04
CA GLN A 88 -4.88 -6.13 21.61
C GLN A 88 -3.83 -5.06 21.74
N VAL A 89 -4.29 -3.81 21.87
CA VAL A 89 -3.41 -2.70 22.23
C VAL A 89 -2.67 -3.05 23.53
N GLY A 90 -1.37 -2.90 23.53
CA GLY A 90 -0.53 -3.27 24.65
C GLY A 90 0.22 -4.58 24.47
N ASP A 91 -0.20 -5.40 23.52
CA ASP A 91 0.53 -6.64 23.21
C ASP A 91 1.81 -6.33 22.45
N VAL A 92 2.70 -7.30 22.41
CA VAL A 92 3.98 -7.20 21.70
C VAL A 92 4.00 -8.25 20.60
N ILE A 93 4.45 -7.84 19.42
CA ILE A 93 4.68 -8.76 18.31
C ILE A 93 6.14 -8.71 17.91
N SER A 94 6.65 -9.82 17.38
CA SER A 94 8.02 -9.90 16.93
C SER A 94 8.07 -9.85 15.41
N VAL A 95 8.73 -8.84 14.88
CA VAL A 95 8.90 -8.61 13.45
C VAL A 95 10.39 -8.57 13.16
N ASP A 96 10.87 -9.51 12.37
CA ASP A 96 12.28 -9.59 12.00
C ASP A 96 13.19 -9.55 13.23
N LYS A 97 12.85 -10.35 14.25
CA LYS A 97 13.56 -10.47 15.53
C LYS A 97 13.51 -9.22 16.40
N LYS A 98 12.71 -8.24 16.01
CA LYS A 98 12.54 -7.03 16.78
C LYS A 98 11.17 -7.04 17.43
N GLU A 99 11.12 -6.73 18.72
CA GLU A 99 9.86 -6.68 19.44
C GLU A 99 9.23 -5.30 19.30
N LEU A 100 7.97 -5.28 18.90
CA LEU A 100 7.22 -4.04 18.69
C LEU A 100 5.98 -4.05 19.56
N ALA A 101 5.73 -2.94 20.22
CA ALA A 101 4.52 -2.76 21.03
C ALA A 101 3.37 -2.36 20.09
N VAL A 102 2.24 -3.05 20.21
CA VAL A 102 1.03 -2.69 19.47
C VAL A 102 0.38 -1.53 20.21
N THR A 103 0.40 -0.35 19.59
CA THR A 103 -0.15 0.87 20.21
C THR A 103 -1.55 1.19 19.73
N GLY A 104 -1.94 0.69 18.56
CA GLY A 104 -3.23 1.01 17.98
C GLY A 104 -3.73 -0.04 17.02
N LEU A 105 -5.04 -0.03 16.80
CA LEU A 105 -5.70 -0.83 15.80
C LEU A 105 -6.27 0.10 14.74
N VAL A 106 -6.05 -0.23 13.48
CA VAL A 106 -6.38 0.65 12.36
C VAL A 106 -7.22 -0.05 11.31
N ALA A 107 -7.88 0.75 10.51
CA ALA A 107 -8.52 0.31 9.27
C ALA A 107 -7.90 1.12 8.14
N LEU A 108 -7.67 0.45 7.01
CA LEU A 108 -7.06 1.07 5.85
C LEU A 108 -8.07 1.17 4.72
N SER A 109 -8.12 2.33 4.09
CA SER A 109 -9.10 2.60 3.04
C SER A 109 -8.86 1.81 1.76
N ASP A 110 -7.62 1.42 1.52
CA ASP A 110 -7.25 0.64 0.34
C ASP A 110 -7.20 -0.87 0.62
N TYR A 111 -7.68 -1.28 1.79
CA TYR A 111 -7.60 -2.68 2.20
C TYR A 111 -8.39 -3.59 1.26
N SER A 112 -9.53 -3.12 0.78
CA SER A 112 -10.33 -3.90 -0.16
C SER A 112 -9.58 -4.23 -1.44
N ALA A 113 -8.69 -3.37 -1.87
CA ALA A 113 -7.88 -3.62 -3.06
C ALA A 113 -6.94 -4.80 -2.86
N LEU A 114 -6.45 -5.01 -1.64
CA LEU A 114 -5.60 -6.14 -1.33
C LEU A 114 -6.36 -7.45 -1.46
N PHE A 115 -7.61 -7.46 -1.05
CA PHE A 115 -8.45 -8.66 -1.09
C PHE A 115 -9.05 -8.94 -2.46
N SER A 116 -9.22 -7.91 -3.26
CA SER A 116 -9.85 -8.06 -4.57
C SER A 116 -8.91 -8.61 -5.63
N ASN A 117 -7.63 -8.75 -5.31
CA ASN A 117 -6.68 -9.36 -6.22
C ASN A 117 -7.01 -10.85 -6.32
N SER A 118 -7.36 -11.29 -7.52
CA SER A 118 -7.82 -12.66 -7.73
C SER A 118 -6.79 -13.72 -7.38
N SER A 119 -5.52 -13.40 -7.46
CA SER A 119 -4.48 -14.33 -7.08
C SER A 119 -4.47 -14.60 -5.58
N ASP A 120 -5.18 -13.79 -4.81
CA ASP A 120 -5.27 -13.94 -3.37
C ASP A 120 -6.45 -14.80 -2.93
N MET A 121 -7.01 -15.59 -3.83
CA MET A 121 -8.04 -16.55 -3.46
C MET A 121 -7.58 -17.50 -2.36
N MET A 122 -6.28 -17.70 -2.29
CA MET A 122 -5.68 -18.50 -1.23
C MET A 122 -5.28 -17.64 -0.03
N PHE A 123 -5.68 -16.38 -0.03
CA PHE A 123 -5.39 -15.46 1.04
C PHE A 123 -5.98 -15.95 2.36
N ASP A 124 -5.15 -15.94 3.39
CA ASP A 124 -5.54 -16.34 4.73
C ASP A 124 -5.51 -15.11 5.63
N ALA A 125 -6.67 -14.60 5.98
CA ALA A 125 -6.79 -13.39 6.81
C ALA A 125 -6.18 -13.57 8.19
N VAL A 126 -6.00 -14.79 8.65
CA VAL A 126 -5.35 -15.06 9.93
C VAL A 126 -3.84 -14.86 9.81
N LYS A 127 -3.28 -15.12 8.61
CA LYS A 127 -1.84 -15.10 8.40
C LYS A 127 -1.32 -13.87 7.67
N PHE A 128 -2.20 -12.98 7.28
CA PHE A 128 -1.80 -11.75 6.60
C PHE A 128 -2.35 -10.55 7.33
N GLY A 129 -1.49 -9.59 7.62
CA GLY A 129 -1.92 -8.36 8.24
C GLY A 129 -1.21 -7.16 7.63
N VAL A 130 -1.69 -5.98 8.01
CA VAL A 130 -1.08 -4.71 7.61
C VAL A 130 -0.68 -3.98 8.88
N GLY A 131 0.50 -3.38 8.87
CA GLY A 131 1.02 -2.61 9.99
C GLY A 131 1.47 -1.24 9.55
N ILE A 132 1.40 -0.30 10.48
CA ILE A 132 1.81 1.08 10.27
C ILE A 132 2.88 1.40 11.31
N MET A 133 4.00 1.96 10.87
CA MET A 133 5.08 2.37 11.75
C MET A 133 5.48 3.81 11.46
N THR A 134 6.22 4.40 12.39
CA THR A 134 6.87 5.69 12.12
C THR A 134 7.90 5.50 11.03
N GLU A 135 8.32 6.60 10.41
CA GLU A 135 9.37 6.55 9.41
C GLU A 135 10.64 5.93 9.98
N GLU A 136 11.01 6.31 11.19
CA GLU A 136 12.19 5.77 11.85
C GLU A 136 12.07 4.26 12.07
N GLY A 137 10.91 3.80 12.56
CA GLY A 137 10.67 2.38 12.77
C GLY A 137 10.66 1.58 11.47
N TYR A 138 10.02 2.13 10.46
CA TYR A 138 9.99 1.52 9.13
C TYR A 138 11.40 1.35 8.58
N ASP A 139 12.20 2.42 8.65
CA ASP A 139 13.56 2.37 8.11
C ASP A 139 14.44 1.37 8.88
N ALA A 140 14.16 1.16 10.16
CA ALA A 140 14.94 0.24 10.98
C ALA A 140 14.68 -1.24 10.66
N ILE A 141 13.50 -1.58 10.15
CA ILE A 141 13.15 -2.97 9.87
C ILE A 141 13.14 -3.31 8.39
N THR A 142 13.21 -2.31 7.52
CA THR A 142 13.25 -2.56 6.09
C THR A 142 14.68 -2.51 5.61
N ASP A 143 15.14 -3.58 5.00
CA ASP A 143 16.46 -3.61 4.41
C ASP A 143 16.34 -3.86 2.90
N ASP A 144 16.20 -5.10 2.49
CA ASP A 144 16.32 -5.45 1.08
C ASP A 144 15.01 -5.74 0.38
N HIS A 145 13.88 -5.66 1.08
CA HIS A 145 12.61 -6.15 0.53
C HIS A 145 11.53 -5.07 0.43
N ILE A 146 11.94 -3.86 0.10
CA ILE A 146 10.99 -2.77 -0.11
C ILE A 146 10.30 -2.96 -1.45
N LYS A 147 8.97 -2.87 -1.44
CA LYS A 147 8.16 -2.81 -2.64
C LYS A 147 7.89 -1.36 -2.97
N TYR A 148 8.28 -0.95 -4.15
CA TYR A 148 8.11 0.43 -4.59
C TYR A 148 6.71 0.59 -5.18
N CYS A 149 5.78 0.86 -4.30
CA CYS A 149 4.37 1.08 -4.65
C CYS A 149 4.07 2.58 -4.62
N TYR A 150 3.42 3.06 -5.65
CA TYR A 150 2.98 4.46 -5.73
C TYR A 150 1.47 4.50 -5.84
N SER A 151 0.87 5.42 -5.11
CA SER A 151 -0.54 5.75 -5.31
C SER A 151 -0.61 6.98 -6.21
N TRP A 152 -1.67 7.06 -7.03
CA TRP A 152 -1.87 8.27 -7.81
C TRP A 152 -3.25 8.83 -7.58
N LYS A 153 -3.34 10.14 -7.78
CA LYS A 153 -4.62 10.82 -7.89
C LYS A 153 -4.60 11.68 -9.13
N TYR A 154 -5.70 11.67 -9.86
CA TYR A 154 -5.85 12.60 -10.98
C TYR A 154 -5.96 14.02 -10.42
N ASP A 155 -5.30 14.96 -11.07
CA ASP A 155 -5.31 16.36 -10.62
C ASP A 155 -6.70 16.97 -10.72
N THR A 156 -7.54 16.46 -11.64
CA THR A 156 -8.95 16.79 -11.74
C THR A 156 -9.76 15.49 -11.77
N GLU A 157 -10.98 15.54 -11.26
CA GLU A 157 -11.81 14.35 -11.27
C GLU A 157 -12.26 14.01 -12.70
N PRO A 158 -12.22 12.72 -13.09
CA PRO A 158 -12.80 12.31 -14.35
C PRO A 158 -14.31 12.55 -14.35
N LYS A 159 -14.85 12.91 -15.50
CA LYS A 159 -16.23 13.29 -15.65
C LYS A 159 -17.21 12.15 -15.32
N ASP A 160 -16.85 10.94 -15.70
CA ASP A 160 -17.65 9.74 -15.48
C ASP A 160 -16.75 8.50 -15.55
N GLU A 161 -17.32 7.32 -15.37
CA GLU A 161 -16.57 6.07 -15.39
C GLU A 161 -15.91 5.79 -16.74
N ASN A 162 -16.54 6.18 -17.82
CA ASN A 162 -15.97 5.99 -19.16
C ASN A 162 -14.71 6.83 -19.33
N LYS A 163 -14.74 8.05 -18.84
CA LYS A 163 -13.57 8.92 -18.88
C LYS A 163 -12.47 8.41 -17.95
N GLU A 164 -12.83 7.92 -16.79
CA GLU A 164 -11.87 7.34 -15.85
C GLU A 164 -11.19 6.12 -16.47
N LYS A 165 -11.95 5.27 -17.15
CA LYS A 165 -11.38 4.12 -17.85
C LYS A 165 -10.43 4.57 -18.95
N GLU A 166 -10.80 5.55 -19.74
CA GLU A 166 -9.94 6.08 -20.79
C GLU A 166 -8.63 6.61 -20.23
N TRP A 167 -8.71 7.42 -19.17
CA TRP A 167 -7.51 7.95 -18.52
C TRP A 167 -6.63 6.84 -17.93
N SER A 168 -7.26 5.83 -17.35
CA SER A 168 -6.52 4.71 -16.79
C SER A 168 -5.82 3.91 -17.88
N ASP A 169 -6.48 3.65 -19.00
CA ASP A 169 -5.87 2.93 -20.12
C ASP A 169 -4.69 3.70 -20.70
N ASP A 170 -4.81 5.02 -20.80
CA ASP A 170 -3.72 5.87 -21.27
C ASP A 170 -2.58 5.92 -20.24
N PHE A 171 -2.92 5.99 -18.97
CA PHE A 171 -1.93 6.12 -17.91
C PHE A 171 -1.06 4.86 -17.78
N VAL A 172 -1.66 3.69 -17.89
CA VAL A 172 -0.87 2.46 -17.79
C VAL A 172 0.14 2.36 -18.93
N GLU A 173 -0.21 2.87 -20.10
CA GLU A 173 0.74 2.91 -21.23
C GLU A 173 1.91 3.85 -20.94
N VAL A 174 1.64 5.00 -20.34
CA VAL A 174 2.69 5.94 -19.95
C VAL A 174 3.62 5.30 -18.92
N LEU A 175 3.05 4.63 -17.92
CA LEU A 175 3.84 3.96 -16.90
C LEU A 175 4.68 2.84 -17.49
N ALA A 176 4.13 2.06 -18.40
CA ALA A 176 4.87 0.98 -19.05
C ALA A 176 6.02 1.52 -19.88
N ALA A 177 5.85 2.69 -20.49
CA ALA A 177 6.89 3.30 -21.32
C ALA A 177 7.98 3.99 -20.52
N HIS A 178 7.66 4.50 -19.32
CA HIS A 178 8.55 5.37 -18.55
C HIS A 178 8.93 4.86 -17.18
N SER A 179 8.63 3.59 -16.87
CA SER A 179 9.01 3.01 -15.59
C SER A 179 9.22 1.50 -15.73
N SER A 180 9.76 0.90 -14.68
CA SER A 180 9.92 -0.56 -14.61
C SER A 180 8.64 -1.20 -14.01
N LEU A 181 7.52 -0.94 -14.63
CA LEU A 181 6.19 -1.32 -14.13
C LEU A 181 6.07 -2.83 -13.93
N THR A 182 5.59 -3.24 -12.74
CA THR A 182 5.36 -4.65 -12.42
C THR A 182 3.92 -4.94 -12.03
N GLY A 183 3.15 -3.93 -11.63
CA GLY A 183 1.76 -4.12 -11.28
C GLY A 183 0.97 -2.83 -11.40
N TYR A 184 -0.31 -2.93 -11.72
CA TYR A 184 -1.16 -1.78 -11.94
C TYR A 184 -2.56 -2.11 -11.45
N LEU A 185 -3.08 -1.30 -10.53
CA LEU A 185 -4.39 -1.54 -9.93
C LEU A 185 -5.18 -0.23 -9.89
N PRO A 186 -5.99 0.04 -10.92
CA PRO A 186 -6.86 1.20 -10.88
C PRO A 186 -8.02 0.95 -9.91
N ARG A 187 -8.45 1.99 -9.22
CA ARG A 187 -9.56 1.88 -8.28
C ARG A 187 -10.86 1.51 -9.00
N TYR A 188 -11.10 2.12 -10.16
CA TYR A 188 -12.29 1.77 -10.91
C TYR A 188 -12.18 0.33 -11.44
N GLY A 189 -13.29 -0.38 -11.52
CA GLY A 189 -13.31 -1.73 -12.06
C GLY A 189 -12.61 -2.77 -11.21
N ASN A 190 -11.83 -2.33 -10.22
CA ASN A 190 -11.21 -3.19 -9.21
C ASN A 190 -10.45 -4.38 -9.80
N GLN A 191 -9.72 -4.17 -10.89
CA GLN A 191 -8.98 -5.21 -11.59
C GLN A 191 -7.49 -4.95 -11.55
N ALA A 192 -6.77 -5.83 -10.87
CA ALA A 192 -5.32 -5.76 -10.83
C ALA A 192 -4.74 -6.28 -12.15
N ILE A 193 -3.78 -5.53 -12.67
CA ILE A 193 -3.02 -5.93 -13.86
C ILE A 193 -1.59 -6.14 -13.41
N LYS A 194 -1.06 -7.33 -13.67
CA LYS A 194 0.32 -7.67 -13.33
C LYS A 194 1.18 -7.67 -14.58
N PHE A 195 2.34 -7.08 -14.47
CA PHE A 195 3.32 -7.04 -15.54
C PHE A 195 4.61 -7.69 -15.06
N THR A 196 5.10 -8.68 -15.79
CA THR A 196 6.43 -9.23 -15.57
C THR A 196 7.26 -8.92 -16.80
N GLY A 197 8.56 -9.03 -16.68
CA GLY A 197 9.43 -8.78 -17.81
C GLY A 197 9.10 -9.66 -19.01
N ASP A 198 8.67 -10.88 -18.75
CA ASP A 198 8.32 -11.83 -19.81
C ASP A 198 6.96 -11.55 -20.42
N ASP A 199 6.04 -11.02 -19.63
CA ASP A 199 4.66 -10.77 -20.07
C ASP A 199 4.52 -9.46 -20.83
N MET A 200 5.51 -8.61 -20.73
CA MET A 200 5.53 -7.33 -21.42
C MET A 200 5.96 -7.45 -22.87
N GLY A 201 6.37 -8.63 -23.24
CA GLY A 201 6.83 -8.89 -24.59
C GLY A 201 5.76 -8.79 -25.66
#